data_94ac140018ce5320925a20770371e021
#
_entry.id   94ac140018ce5320925a20770371e021
#
_cell.length_a   1.000
_cell.length_b   1.000
_cell.length_c   1.000
_cell.angle_alpha   90.00
_cell.angle_beta   90.00
_cell.angle_gamma   90.00
#
_symmetry.space_group_name_H-M   'P 1'
#
loop_
_entity.id
_entity.type
_entity.pdbx_description
1 polymer ?
#
loop_
_entity_poly.entity_id
_entity_poly.type
_entity_poly.pdbx_seq_one_letter_code
_entity_poly.pdbx_strand_id
1 'polypeptide(L)'
;TAPTGAAIRDIINISRRRNPYVQLILYPALVQGQGARESIVNGIRTLDAMGLDVLIVGRGGGSIEDLWAFNEEEVARAIFACETPVISAVGHETDVTVADYVADLRAPTPSAAAELAVFDYARFAADLEARKRKLSREMGFFLDQVKGRLRQDELKIRLYHPQHVIREKRQRLADQEERL
;
A
#
# COMPACT_ATOMS: atom_id res chain seq x y z
N THR A 1 6.68 25.77 1.83
CA THR A 1 7.91 25.78 1.00
C THR A 1 7.69 26.54 -0.30
N ALA A 2 8.76 27.05 -0.92
CA ALA A 2 8.65 27.75 -2.20
C ALA A 2 8.11 26.80 -3.29
N PRO A 3 7.16 27.24 -4.13
CA PRO A 3 6.55 26.40 -5.17
C PRO A 3 7.54 25.82 -6.19
N THR A 4 8.70 26.45 -6.34
CA THR A 4 9.77 26.11 -7.30
C THR A 4 10.98 25.41 -6.64
N GLY A 5 10.94 25.14 -5.34
CA GLY A 5 12.06 24.59 -4.58
C GLY A 5 12.39 23.14 -4.98
N ALA A 6 13.64 22.72 -4.74
CA ALA A 6 14.07 21.32 -4.98
C ALA A 6 13.24 20.34 -4.14
N ALA A 7 12.99 20.65 -2.87
CA ALA A 7 12.23 19.79 -1.97
C ALA A 7 10.83 19.44 -2.47
N ILE A 8 10.09 20.41 -3.05
CA ILE A 8 8.76 20.14 -3.59
C ILE A 8 8.82 19.27 -4.85
N ARG A 9 9.84 19.45 -5.68
CA ARG A 9 10.03 18.58 -6.85
C ARG A 9 10.31 17.14 -6.44
N ASP A 10 11.12 16.95 -5.42
CA ASP A 10 11.42 15.62 -4.87
C ASP A 10 10.17 14.96 -4.29
N ILE A 11 9.37 15.69 -3.50
CA ILE A 11 8.09 15.21 -2.99
C ILE A 11 7.17 14.77 -4.14
N ILE A 12 7.01 15.60 -5.18
CA ILE A 12 6.16 15.29 -6.34
C ILE A 12 6.64 14.03 -7.06
N ASN A 13 7.95 13.96 -7.34
CA ASN A 13 8.54 12.84 -8.07
C ASN A 13 8.42 11.52 -7.32
N ILE A 14 8.72 11.53 -6.02
CA ILE A 14 8.63 10.36 -5.14
C ILE A 14 7.17 9.92 -5.00
N SER A 15 6.28 10.86 -4.72
CA SER A 15 4.86 10.57 -4.54
C SER A 15 4.24 9.93 -5.79
N ARG A 16 4.49 10.51 -6.97
CA ARG A 16 3.97 9.98 -8.24
C ARG A 16 4.58 8.63 -8.62
N ARG A 17 5.85 8.40 -8.31
CA ARG A 17 6.51 7.11 -8.53
C ARG A 17 5.88 6.01 -7.69
N ARG A 18 5.55 6.30 -6.41
CA ARG A 18 4.94 5.34 -5.49
C ARG A 18 3.45 5.12 -5.79
N ASN A 19 2.73 6.20 -6.06
CA ASN A 19 1.31 6.16 -6.35
C ASN A 19 0.94 7.21 -7.42
N PRO A 20 0.69 6.79 -8.67
CA PRO A 20 0.32 7.72 -9.75
C PRO A 20 -1.05 8.39 -9.54
N TYR A 21 -1.86 7.88 -8.62
CA TYR A 21 -3.20 8.40 -8.32
C TYR A 21 -3.23 9.35 -7.13
N VAL A 22 -2.07 9.61 -6.47
CA VAL A 22 -2.02 10.52 -5.33
C VAL A 22 -2.33 11.96 -5.76
N GLN A 23 -3.17 12.62 -5.00
CA GLN A 23 -3.42 14.05 -5.13
C GLN A 23 -2.50 14.80 -4.16
N LEU A 24 -1.78 15.79 -4.65
CA LEU A 24 -0.90 16.64 -3.86
C LEU A 24 -1.46 18.06 -3.84
N ILE A 25 -1.67 18.59 -2.66
CA ILE A 25 -2.09 19.96 -2.43
C ILE A 25 -0.93 20.70 -1.77
N LEU A 26 -0.50 21.81 -2.37
CA LEU A 26 0.60 22.62 -1.85
C LEU A 26 0.06 23.94 -1.30
N TYR A 27 0.37 24.23 -0.04
CA TYR A 27 0.25 25.58 0.52
C TYR A 27 1.63 26.26 0.50
N PRO A 28 1.79 27.36 -0.21
CA PRO A 28 3.07 28.09 -0.29
C PRO A 28 3.24 28.94 0.99
N ALA A 29 3.90 28.39 2.01
CA ALA A 29 4.21 29.10 3.24
C ALA A 29 5.60 29.71 3.21
N LEU A 30 5.75 30.90 3.78
CA LEU A 30 7.04 31.43 4.19
C LEU A 30 7.55 30.59 5.36
N VAL A 31 8.78 30.08 5.24
CA VAL A 31 9.39 29.20 6.25
C VAL A 31 10.58 29.83 6.96
N GLN A 32 10.97 31.06 6.56
CA GLN A 32 12.08 31.83 7.11
C GLN A 32 11.78 33.33 7.10
N GLY A 33 12.41 34.05 7.97
CA GLY A 33 12.27 35.51 8.07
C GLY A 33 11.03 35.97 8.84
N GLN A 34 10.80 37.27 8.81
CA GLN A 34 9.69 37.89 9.54
C GLN A 34 8.35 37.46 8.95
N GLY A 35 7.42 36.94 9.76
CA GLY A 35 6.11 36.40 9.32
C GLY A 35 6.11 34.91 8.96
N ALA A 36 7.23 34.21 9.09
CA ALA A 36 7.29 32.76 8.82
C ALA A 36 6.36 31.97 9.76
N ARG A 37 6.37 32.29 11.06
CA ARG A 37 5.50 31.67 12.07
C ARG A 37 4.03 31.73 11.67
N GLU A 38 3.53 32.92 11.41
CA GLU A 38 2.11 33.13 11.03
C GLU A 38 1.77 32.44 9.71
N SER A 39 2.68 32.46 8.76
CA SER A 39 2.49 31.82 7.47
C SER A 39 2.40 30.30 7.60
N ILE A 40 3.23 29.68 8.46
CA ILE A 40 3.22 28.25 8.74
C ILE A 40 1.92 27.87 9.44
N VAL A 41 1.54 28.58 10.52
CA VAL A 41 0.30 28.32 11.28
C VAL A 41 -0.93 28.41 10.37
N ASN A 42 -1.01 29.44 9.54
CA ASN A 42 -2.10 29.61 8.61
C ASN A 42 -2.14 28.48 7.56
N GLY A 43 -0.98 28.05 7.07
CA GLY A 43 -0.87 26.92 6.15
C GLY A 43 -1.38 25.61 6.75
N ILE A 44 -0.96 25.30 7.99
CA ILE A 44 -1.39 24.12 8.72
C ILE A 44 -2.91 24.11 8.89
N ARG A 45 -3.48 25.19 9.43
CA ARG A 45 -4.94 25.31 9.65
C ARG A 45 -5.74 25.24 8.37
N THR A 46 -5.25 25.85 7.28
CA THR A 46 -5.93 25.85 5.99
C THR A 46 -5.98 24.45 5.40
N LEU A 47 -4.87 23.71 5.46
CA LEU A 47 -4.79 22.36 4.92
C LEU A 47 -5.55 21.36 5.79
N ASP A 48 -5.48 21.48 7.10
CA ASP A 48 -6.22 20.63 8.05
C ASP A 48 -7.74 20.71 7.81
N ALA A 49 -8.25 21.92 7.60
CA ALA A 49 -9.68 22.14 7.28
C ALA A 49 -10.15 21.50 5.96
N MET A 50 -9.23 21.01 5.11
CA MET A 50 -9.57 20.35 3.86
C MET A 50 -9.86 18.84 4.02
N GLY A 51 -9.64 18.25 5.20
CA GLY A 51 -9.88 16.81 5.44
C GLY A 51 -8.92 15.93 4.65
N LEU A 52 -7.63 16.21 4.68
CA LEU A 52 -6.58 15.46 3.99
C LEU A 52 -6.25 14.17 4.73
N ASP A 53 -5.69 13.17 4.01
CA ASP A 53 -5.24 11.92 4.61
C ASP A 53 -3.97 12.10 5.45
N VAL A 54 -3.08 13.02 5.03
CA VAL A 54 -1.82 13.33 5.72
C VAL A 54 -1.31 14.72 5.33
N LEU A 55 -0.70 15.40 6.29
CA LEU A 55 -0.08 16.72 6.13
C LEU A 55 1.43 16.61 6.31
N ILE A 56 2.22 17.08 5.35
CA ILE A 56 3.67 17.19 5.47
C ILE A 56 4.02 18.65 5.78
N VAL A 57 4.59 18.87 6.96
CA VAL A 57 5.16 20.15 7.36
C VAL A 57 6.67 20.07 7.19
N GLY A 58 7.21 20.84 6.28
CA GLY A 58 8.64 20.75 5.98
C GLY A 58 9.20 21.95 5.25
N ARG A 59 10.53 22.00 5.19
CA ARG A 59 11.26 23.00 4.43
C ARG A 59 12.26 22.37 3.48
N GLY A 60 12.69 23.14 2.49
CA GLY A 60 13.85 22.80 1.67
C GLY A 60 15.16 23.02 2.43
N GLY A 61 16.29 22.74 1.81
CA GLY A 61 17.62 23.03 2.34
C GLY A 61 17.79 24.52 2.64
N GLY A 62 18.52 24.84 3.69
CA GLY A 62 18.81 26.20 4.15
C GLY A 62 19.66 26.16 5.42
N SER A 63 19.96 27.34 6.01
CA SER A 63 20.75 27.40 7.22
C SER A 63 19.98 26.96 8.48
N ILE A 64 20.72 26.70 9.56
CA ILE A 64 20.15 26.32 10.86
C ILE A 64 19.23 27.41 11.42
N GLU A 65 19.52 28.68 11.12
CA GLU A 65 18.72 29.83 11.51
C GLU A 65 17.29 29.79 10.93
N ASP A 66 17.12 29.13 9.79
CA ASP A 66 15.82 28.96 9.14
C ASP A 66 14.91 27.93 9.84
N LEU A 67 15.42 27.23 10.87
CA LEU A 67 14.65 26.30 11.70
C LEU A 67 13.90 26.98 12.84
N TRP A 68 14.25 28.23 13.21
CA TRP A 68 13.70 28.89 14.36
C TRP A 68 12.17 28.99 14.34
N ALA A 69 11.58 29.26 13.20
CA ALA A 69 10.14 29.35 13.06
C ALA A 69 9.41 28.06 13.48
N PHE A 70 10.06 26.90 13.36
CA PHE A 70 9.50 25.59 13.74
C PHE A 70 9.71 25.24 15.23
N ASN A 71 10.40 26.10 15.97
CA ASN A 71 10.54 26.04 17.43
C ASN A 71 9.53 26.94 18.15
N GLU A 72 8.76 27.73 17.42
CA GLU A 72 7.77 28.63 17.99
C GLU A 72 6.57 27.87 18.57
N GLU A 73 6.11 28.31 19.75
CA GLU A 73 4.99 27.64 20.44
C GLU A 73 3.72 27.58 19.60
N GLU A 74 3.41 28.64 18.87
CA GLU A 74 2.20 28.71 18.03
C GLU A 74 2.21 27.69 16.91
N VAL A 75 3.39 27.40 16.33
CA VAL A 75 3.54 26.35 15.29
C VAL A 75 3.35 24.97 15.91
N ALA A 76 3.99 24.71 17.07
CA ALA A 76 3.83 23.48 17.81
C ALA A 76 2.35 23.22 18.17
N ARG A 77 1.67 24.25 18.69
CA ARG A 77 0.25 24.16 19.03
C ARG A 77 -0.63 23.96 17.80
N ALA A 78 -0.30 24.55 16.67
CA ALA A 78 -1.04 24.34 15.43
C ALA A 78 -0.91 22.90 14.94
N ILE A 79 0.29 22.32 15.01
CA ILE A 79 0.52 20.90 14.69
C ILE A 79 -0.24 19.99 15.65
N PHE A 80 -0.15 20.24 16.96
CA PHE A 80 -0.83 19.45 17.98
C PHE A 80 -2.35 19.44 17.85
N ALA A 81 -2.93 20.55 17.40
CA ALA A 81 -4.37 20.73 17.24
C ALA A 81 -4.92 20.16 15.90
N CYS A 82 -4.05 19.68 15.00
CA CYS A 82 -4.47 19.08 13.73
C CYS A 82 -5.26 17.79 13.96
N GLU A 83 -6.37 17.62 13.24
CA GLU A 83 -7.07 16.36 13.11
C GLU A 83 -6.40 15.46 12.04
N THR A 84 -5.80 16.08 11.02
CA THR A 84 -5.02 15.41 9.98
C THR A 84 -3.67 14.96 10.53
N PRO A 85 -3.25 13.69 10.36
CA PRO A 85 -1.92 13.23 10.76
C PRO A 85 -0.81 14.06 10.13
N VAL A 86 0.16 14.49 10.95
CA VAL A 86 1.25 15.40 10.55
C VAL A 86 2.58 14.67 10.49
N ILE A 87 3.27 14.76 9.37
CA ILE A 87 4.67 14.35 9.22
C ILE A 87 5.55 15.61 9.20
N SER A 88 6.44 15.74 10.18
CA SER A 88 7.45 16.78 10.19
C SER A 88 8.65 16.37 9.34
N ALA A 89 9.08 17.26 8.43
CA ALA A 89 10.26 17.13 7.58
C ALA A 89 11.06 18.42 7.56
N VAL A 90 11.37 18.94 8.75
CA VAL A 90 11.97 20.27 8.96
C VAL A 90 13.48 20.18 9.09
N GLY A 91 13.96 19.31 9.97
CA GLY A 91 15.38 19.19 10.30
C GLY A 91 16.02 17.91 9.78
N HIS A 92 17.35 17.95 9.57
CA HIS A 92 18.16 16.76 9.31
C HIS A 92 18.30 15.92 10.60
N GLU A 93 18.99 14.78 10.52
CA GLU A 93 19.10 13.82 11.65
C GLU A 93 19.55 14.47 12.97
N THR A 94 20.42 15.48 12.91
CA THR A 94 20.99 16.18 14.09
C THR A 94 20.16 17.38 14.56
N ASP A 95 19.31 17.94 13.71
CA ASP A 95 18.64 19.20 13.96
C ASP A 95 17.17 18.98 14.29
N VAL A 96 16.89 18.73 15.55
CA VAL A 96 15.51 18.46 16.01
C VAL A 96 14.84 19.75 16.44
N THR A 97 13.62 19.97 15.96
CA THR A 97 12.80 21.13 16.30
C THR A 97 11.63 20.76 17.22
N VAL A 98 10.99 21.76 17.86
CA VAL A 98 9.76 21.50 18.64
C VAL A 98 8.65 20.92 17.76
N ALA A 99 8.55 21.35 16.52
CA ALA A 99 7.61 20.77 15.54
C ALA A 99 7.82 19.26 15.34
N ASP A 100 9.07 18.78 15.37
CA ASP A 100 9.38 17.35 15.23
C ASP A 100 8.92 16.50 16.43
N TYR A 101 8.89 17.09 17.64
CA TYR A 101 8.41 16.41 18.84
C TYR A 101 6.88 16.34 18.93
N VAL A 102 6.19 17.26 18.30
CA VAL A 102 4.73 17.38 18.38
C VAL A 102 4.04 16.67 17.22
N ALA A 103 4.73 16.53 16.09
CA ALA A 103 4.22 15.82 14.93
C ALA A 103 4.02 14.31 15.21
N ASP A 104 3.06 13.68 14.53
CA ASP A 104 2.79 12.24 14.64
C ASP A 104 3.96 11.40 14.15
N LEU A 105 4.70 11.91 13.17
CA LEU A 105 5.87 11.24 12.61
C LEU A 105 6.94 12.27 12.21
N ARG A 106 8.21 11.93 12.43
CA ARG A 106 9.35 12.69 11.95
C ARG A 106 10.02 12.02 10.79
N ALA A 107 10.32 12.77 9.75
CA ALA A 107 11.14 12.35 8.62
C ALA A 107 12.41 13.22 8.51
N PRO A 108 13.59 12.64 8.24
CA PRO A 108 14.85 13.40 8.18
C PRO A 108 14.96 14.31 6.97
N THR A 109 14.11 14.12 5.95
CA THR A 109 14.08 14.93 4.73
C THR A 109 12.66 15.00 4.16
N PRO A 110 12.33 16.02 3.34
CA PRO A 110 11.08 16.07 2.60
C PRO A 110 10.85 14.85 1.69
N SER A 111 11.91 14.31 1.12
CA SER A 111 11.88 13.08 0.30
C SER A 111 11.45 11.86 1.13
N ALA A 112 12.03 11.70 2.31
CA ALA A 112 11.65 10.63 3.24
C ALA A 112 10.20 10.79 3.72
N ALA A 113 9.75 12.01 3.99
CA ALA A 113 8.37 12.29 4.34
C ALA A 113 7.39 11.85 3.24
N ALA A 114 7.72 12.13 1.97
CA ALA A 114 6.90 11.68 0.84
C ALA A 114 6.85 10.15 0.73
N GLU A 115 7.96 9.45 1.02
CA GLU A 115 7.97 7.99 1.05
C GLU A 115 7.11 7.41 2.18
N LEU A 116 7.09 8.04 3.34
CA LEU A 116 6.28 7.62 4.48
C LEU A 116 4.79 7.95 4.29
N ALA A 117 4.48 9.11 3.70
CA ALA A 117 3.11 9.58 3.48
C ALA A 117 2.37 8.81 2.40
N VAL A 118 3.08 8.37 1.34
CA VAL A 118 2.44 7.85 0.13
C VAL A 118 2.47 6.33 0.09
N PHE A 119 1.29 5.73 -0.01
CA PHE A 119 1.13 4.29 -0.19
C PHE A 119 1.83 3.78 -1.46
N ASP A 120 2.57 2.69 -1.34
CA ASP A 120 3.27 2.06 -2.46
C ASP A 120 2.32 1.23 -3.33
N TYR A 121 1.59 1.92 -4.20
CA TYR A 121 0.63 1.31 -5.12
C TYR A 121 1.27 0.33 -6.10
N ALA A 122 2.47 0.63 -6.59
CA ALA A 122 3.15 -0.23 -7.56
C ALA A 122 3.48 -1.61 -6.96
N ARG A 123 4.01 -1.62 -5.74
CA ARG A 123 4.27 -2.85 -4.99
C ARG A 123 2.98 -3.60 -4.69
N PHE A 124 1.96 -2.91 -4.21
CA PHE A 124 0.66 -3.52 -3.92
C PHE A 124 0.04 -4.18 -5.15
N ALA A 125 0.05 -3.50 -6.30
CA ALA A 125 -0.48 -4.03 -7.56
C ALA A 125 0.30 -5.28 -8.01
N ALA A 126 1.62 -5.28 -7.89
CA ALA A 126 2.47 -6.43 -8.21
C ALA A 126 2.17 -7.63 -7.29
N ASP A 127 2.02 -7.40 -5.98
CA ASP A 127 1.68 -8.43 -5.00
C ASP A 127 0.28 -9.01 -5.26
N LEU A 128 -0.69 -8.17 -5.60
CA LEU A 128 -2.04 -8.59 -5.94
C LEU A 128 -2.06 -9.50 -7.17
N GLU A 129 -1.35 -9.13 -8.24
CA GLU A 129 -1.24 -9.95 -9.44
C GLU A 129 -0.50 -11.27 -9.19
N ALA A 130 0.51 -11.28 -8.32
CA ALA A 130 1.19 -12.50 -7.91
C ALA A 130 0.24 -13.46 -7.16
N ARG A 131 -0.57 -12.92 -6.23
CA ARG A 131 -1.58 -13.69 -5.49
C ARG A 131 -2.66 -14.25 -6.42
N LYS A 132 -3.14 -13.45 -7.37
CA LYS A 132 -4.12 -13.87 -8.38
C LYS A 132 -3.59 -15.02 -9.24
N ARG A 133 -2.35 -14.92 -9.73
CA ARG A 133 -1.69 -16.01 -10.48
C ARG A 133 -1.53 -17.29 -9.64
N LYS A 134 -1.17 -17.14 -8.36
CA LYS A 134 -1.06 -18.28 -7.44
C LYS A 134 -2.42 -18.97 -7.27
N LEU A 135 -3.46 -18.21 -6.97
CA LEU A 135 -4.82 -18.73 -6.80
C LEU A 135 -5.32 -19.46 -8.06
N SER A 136 -5.11 -18.88 -9.24
CA SER A 136 -5.50 -19.50 -10.51
C SER A 136 -4.81 -20.85 -10.74
N ARG A 137 -3.52 -20.97 -10.41
CA ARG A 137 -2.77 -22.23 -10.51
C ARG A 137 -3.29 -23.28 -9.52
N GLU A 138 -3.49 -22.90 -8.27
CA GLU A 138 -3.98 -23.81 -7.23
C GLU A 138 -5.40 -24.31 -7.56
N MET A 139 -6.27 -23.42 -8.05
CA MET A 139 -7.61 -23.81 -8.50
C MET A 139 -7.55 -24.74 -9.71
N GLY A 140 -6.69 -24.46 -10.69
CA GLY A 140 -6.46 -25.36 -11.83
C GLY A 140 -6.04 -26.76 -11.37
N PHE A 141 -5.06 -26.84 -10.50
CA PHE A 141 -4.58 -28.10 -9.95
C PHE A 141 -5.70 -28.86 -9.19
N PHE A 142 -6.47 -28.16 -8.36
CA PHE A 142 -7.61 -28.75 -7.65
C PHE A 142 -8.65 -29.31 -8.62
N LEU A 143 -9.02 -28.55 -9.64
CA LEU A 143 -9.98 -29.01 -10.66
C LEU A 143 -9.47 -30.22 -11.42
N ASP A 144 -8.19 -30.28 -11.76
CA ASP A 144 -7.59 -31.42 -12.43
C ASP A 144 -7.60 -32.68 -11.54
N GLN A 145 -7.34 -32.53 -10.24
CA GLN A 145 -7.49 -33.63 -9.28
C GLN A 145 -8.94 -34.15 -9.21
N VAL A 146 -9.91 -33.23 -9.12
CA VAL A 146 -11.33 -33.62 -9.08
C VAL A 146 -11.75 -34.32 -10.35
N LYS A 147 -11.36 -33.81 -11.53
CA LYS A 147 -11.61 -34.46 -12.82
C LYS A 147 -10.94 -35.82 -12.92
N GLY A 148 -9.72 -35.96 -12.38
CA GLY A 148 -9.01 -37.22 -12.32
C GLY A 148 -9.76 -38.27 -11.47
N ARG A 149 -10.25 -37.90 -10.30
CA ARG A 149 -11.08 -38.75 -9.44
C ARG A 149 -12.38 -39.17 -10.15
N LEU A 150 -13.07 -38.22 -10.76
CA LEU A 150 -14.30 -38.48 -11.48
C LEU A 150 -14.09 -39.51 -12.61
N ARG A 151 -13.04 -39.37 -13.42
CA ARG A 151 -12.68 -40.34 -14.46
C ARG A 151 -12.40 -41.75 -13.90
N GLN A 152 -11.69 -41.80 -12.75
CA GLN A 152 -11.44 -43.11 -12.10
C GLN A 152 -12.73 -43.74 -11.61
N ASP A 153 -13.63 -42.97 -11.03
CA ASP A 153 -14.91 -43.50 -10.53
C ASP A 153 -15.84 -43.91 -11.70
N GLU A 154 -15.86 -43.16 -12.81
CA GLU A 154 -16.55 -43.57 -14.04
C GLU A 154 -16.02 -44.91 -14.60
N LEU A 155 -14.69 -45.10 -14.59
CA LEU A 155 -14.08 -46.35 -15.03
C LEU A 155 -14.47 -47.52 -14.10
N LYS A 156 -14.45 -47.29 -12.77
CA LYS A 156 -14.90 -48.31 -11.79
C LYS A 156 -16.36 -48.70 -12.02
N ILE A 157 -17.25 -47.72 -12.23
CA ILE A 157 -18.67 -47.97 -12.49
C ILE A 157 -18.84 -48.80 -13.78
N ARG A 158 -18.10 -48.48 -14.84
CA ARG A 158 -18.14 -49.26 -16.09
C ARG A 158 -17.66 -50.72 -15.92
N LEU A 159 -16.56 -50.91 -15.18
CA LEU A 159 -15.98 -52.24 -14.93
C LEU A 159 -16.88 -53.10 -14.02
N TYR A 160 -17.48 -52.51 -13.01
CA TYR A 160 -18.32 -53.20 -12.03
C TYR A 160 -19.82 -53.07 -12.33
N HIS A 161 -20.19 -52.61 -13.56
CA HIS A 161 -21.59 -52.49 -13.94
C HIS A 161 -22.31 -53.85 -13.82
N PRO A 162 -23.45 -53.93 -13.13
CA PRO A 162 -24.15 -55.21 -12.87
C PRO A 162 -24.37 -56.06 -14.13
N GLN A 163 -24.68 -55.41 -15.22
CA GLN A 163 -24.85 -56.12 -16.50
C GLN A 163 -23.58 -56.82 -17.01
N HIS A 164 -22.41 -56.18 -16.79
CA HIS A 164 -21.13 -56.77 -17.19
C HIS A 164 -20.81 -57.99 -16.33
N VAL A 165 -20.98 -57.87 -15.02
CA VAL A 165 -20.78 -59.00 -14.08
C VAL A 165 -21.74 -60.15 -14.33
N ILE A 166 -23.02 -59.85 -14.62
CA ILE A 166 -24.02 -60.87 -14.95
C ILE A 166 -23.66 -61.57 -16.27
N ARG A 167 -23.23 -60.81 -17.30
CA ARG A 167 -22.83 -61.38 -18.58
C ARG A 167 -21.63 -62.31 -18.43
N GLU A 168 -20.61 -61.89 -17.70
CA GLU A 168 -19.41 -62.68 -17.45
C GLU A 168 -19.74 -63.97 -16.67
N LYS A 169 -20.60 -63.90 -15.65
CA LYS A 169 -21.05 -65.09 -14.92
C LYS A 169 -21.89 -66.04 -15.77
N ARG A 170 -22.76 -65.51 -16.65
CA ARG A 170 -23.53 -66.36 -17.61
C ARG A 170 -22.61 -67.03 -18.59
N GLN A 171 -21.59 -66.34 -19.10
CA GLN A 171 -20.62 -66.93 -20.00
C GLN A 171 -19.84 -68.06 -19.35
N ARG A 172 -19.37 -67.87 -18.12
CA ARG A 172 -18.67 -68.90 -17.34
C ARG A 172 -19.55 -70.13 -17.07
N LEU A 173 -20.83 -69.92 -16.82
CA LEU A 173 -21.79 -71.03 -16.64
C LEU A 173 -21.96 -71.84 -17.95
N ALA A 174 -22.16 -71.15 -19.10
CA ALA A 174 -22.27 -71.79 -20.38
C ALA A 174 -21.00 -72.58 -20.75
N ASP A 175 -19.81 -72.04 -20.51
CA ASP A 175 -18.54 -72.70 -20.73
C ASP A 175 -18.31 -73.91 -19.79
N GLN A 176 -18.97 -73.98 -18.66
CA GLN A 176 -18.96 -75.15 -17.77
C GLN A 176 -19.95 -76.20 -18.21
N GLU A 177 -21.11 -75.82 -18.70
CA GLU A 177 -22.12 -76.76 -19.26
C GLU A 177 -21.63 -77.46 -20.54
N GLU A 178 -20.83 -76.76 -21.37
CA GLU A 178 -20.23 -77.40 -22.57
C GLU A 178 -19.09 -78.39 -22.28
N ARG A 179 -18.56 -78.39 -21.05
CA ARG A 179 -17.46 -79.26 -20.59
C ARG A 179 -17.92 -80.51 -19.88
N LEU A 180 -19.23 -80.68 -19.62
CA LEU A 180 -19.86 -81.85 -19.01
C LEU A 180 -20.50 -82.73 -20.09
#